data_51ac6eec1b1edebac1f5cc7fa9485353
#
_entry.id   51ac6eec1b1edebac1f5cc7fa9485353
#
_cell.length_a   1.000
_cell.length_b   1.000
_cell.length_c   1.000
_cell.angle_alpha   90.00
_cell.angle_beta   90.00
_cell.angle_gamma   90.00
#
_symmetry.space_group_name_H-M   'P 1'
#
loop_
_entity.id
_entity.type
_entity.pdbx_description
1 polymer ?
#
loop_
_entity_poly.entity_id
_entity_poly.type
_entity_poly.pdbx_seq_one_letter_code
_entity_poly.pdbx_strand_id
1 'polypeptide(L)'
;YSSGGLLHCHITWHCALWAMARGDAAAMWTLADEGIDPLSGAEPALNCLSDMAALLYRAQLAGIDVPRERWERLSQYALTSLPEPGMAFADIHASVAHAMAGNGEALEKIITDARGPAGDMVQPVAEAFKALAAEDWPGAVASLTGVMAEHQRLGGSRAQRDLIEHALAGALLRLGKADEAKRVLI
;
A
#
# COMPACT_ATOMS: atom_id res chain seq x y z
N TYR A 1 5.18 9.87 -25.36
CA TYR A 1 4.56 9.15 -24.24
C TYR A 1 3.04 9.33 -24.34
N SER A 2 2.31 8.21 -24.34
CA SER A 2 0.83 8.23 -24.49
C SER A 2 0.17 7.99 -23.14
N SER A 3 -0.84 8.79 -22.82
CA SER A 3 -1.66 8.60 -21.62
C SER A 3 -2.46 7.27 -21.61
N GLY A 4 -2.63 6.63 -22.78
CA GLY A 4 -3.20 5.29 -22.90
C GLY A 4 -2.18 4.15 -22.84
N GLY A 5 -0.93 4.42 -22.51
CA GLY A 5 0.11 3.38 -22.41
C GLY A 5 0.00 2.60 -21.09
N LEU A 6 0.28 1.27 -21.14
CA LEU A 6 0.20 0.38 -19.97
C LEU A 6 1.02 0.84 -18.75
N LEU A 7 2.05 1.64 -18.95
CA LEU A 7 2.88 2.16 -17.85
C LEU A 7 2.51 3.59 -17.44
N HIS A 8 1.44 4.17 -18.01
CA HIS A 8 1.08 5.55 -17.69
C HIS A 8 0.81 5.75 -16.19
N CYS A 9 -0.05 4.93 -15.62
CA CYS A 9 -0.37 4.95 -14.19
C CYS A 9 0.92 4.86 -13.35
N HIS A 10 1.75 3.87 -13.60
CA HIS A 10 2.98 3.63 -12.84
C HIS A 10 4.01 4.76 -12.96
N ILE A 11 4.19 5.33 -14.14
CA ILE A 11 5.10 6.48 -14.33
C ILE A 11 4.54 7.72 -13.62
N THR A 12 3.24 7.95 -13.71
CA THR A 12 2.58 9.05 -13.00
C THR A 12 2.73 8.90 -11.49
N TRP A 13 2.64 7.68 -10.97
CA TRP A 13 2.93 7.38 -9.56
C TRP A 13 4.36 7.79 -9.16
N HIS A 14 5.37 7.47 -9.95
CA HIS A 14 6.74 7.94 -9.67
C HIS A 14 6.84 9.47 -9.67
N CYS A 15 6.14 10.15 -10.58
CA CYS A 15 6.08 11.62 -10.57
C CYS A 15 5.39 12.15 -9.30
N ALA A 16 4.31 11.50 -8.84
CA ALA A 16 3.63 11.86 -7.59
C ALA A 16 4.53 11.65 -6.36
N LEU A 17 5.31 10.54 -6.31
CA LEU A 17 6.31 10.34 -5.27
C LEU A 17 7.39 11.43 -5.25
N TRP A 18 7.82 11.89 -6.43
CA TRP A 18 8.78 13.00 -6.54
C TRP A 18 8.18 14.33 -6.05
N ALA A 19 6.94 14.61 -6.41
CA ALA A 19 6.24 15.79 -5.92
C ALA A 19 6.14 15.76 -4.39
N MET A 20 5.76 14.62 -3.82
CA MET A 20 5.70 14.41 -2.37
C MET A 20 7.07 14.62 -1.70
N ALA A 21 8.14 14.03 -2.25
CA ALA A 21 9.50 14.17 -1.70
C ALA A 21 10.01 15.63 -1.71
N ARG A 22 9.48 16.45 -2.61
CA ARG A 22 9.79 17.92 -2.66
C ARG A 22 8.88 18.75 -1.78
N GLY A 23 7.94 18.14 -1.06
CA GLY A 23 6.94 18.84 -0.26
C GLY A 23 5.81 19.48 -1.06
N ASP A 24 5.66 19.13 -2.34
CA ASP A 24 4.60 19.65 -3.22
C ASP A 24 3.38 18.72 -3.20
N ALA A 25 2.63 18.78 -2.10
CA ALA A 25 1.43 17.97 -1.93
C ALA A 25 0.34 18.29 -2.97
N ALA A 26 0.27 19.54 -3.45
CA ALA A 26 -0.72 19.92 -4.45
C ALA A 26 -0.44 19.23 -5.79
N ALA A 27 0.80 19.27 -6.28
CA ALA A 27 1.20 18.56 -7.48
C ALA A 27 1.05 17.04 -7.32
N MET A 28 1.37 16.49 -6.15
CA MET A 28 1.17 15.06 -5.86
C MET A 28 -0.31 14.66 -6.04
N TRP A 29 -1.25 15.44 -5.46
CA TRP A 29 -2.69 15.14 -5.60
C TRP A 29 -3.19 15.31 -7.02
N THR A 30 -2.76 16.33 -7.75
CA THR A 30 -3.10 16.51 -9.16
C THR A 30 -2.69 15.29 -9.98
N LEU A 31 -1.45 14.83 -9.84
CA LEU A 31 -0.96 13.63 -10.52
C LEU A 31 -1.74 12.36 -10.12
N ALA A 32 -2.06 12.23 -8.84
CA ALA A 32 -2.85 11.11 -8.35
C ALA A 32 -4.24 11.09 -9.00
N ASP A 33 -4.94 12.22 -8.98
CA ASP A 33 -6.31 12.32 -9.48
C ASP A 33 -6.41 12.15 -11.00
N GLU A 34 -5.42 12.62 -11.74
CA GLU A 34 -5.43 12.59 -13.22
C GLU A 34 -4.93 11.26 -13.81
N GLY A 35 -4.07 10.52 -13.10
CA GLY A 35 -3.39 9.38 -13.73
C GLY A 35 -3.28 8.10 -12.89
N ILE A 36 -3.74 8.08 -11.63
CA ILE A 36 -3.62 6.92 -10.75
C ILE A 36 -4.96 6.55 -10.11
N ASP A 37 -5.78 7.54 -9.74
CA ASP A 37 -7.06 7.30 -9.05
C ASP A 37 -7.98 6.40 -9.90
N PRO A 38 -8.73 5.45 -9.29
CA PRO A 38 -9.72 4.64 -9.99
C PRO A 38 -10.69 5.44 -10.87
N LEU A 39 -11.00 6.65 -10.50
CA LEU A 39 -11.90 7.54 -11.28
C LEU A 39 -11.23 8.12 -12.53
N SER A 40 -9.91 8.10 -12.63
CA SER A 40 -9.20 8.57 -13.82
C SER A 40 -9.32 7.62 -15.02
N GLY A 41 -9.83 6.38 -14.80
CA GLY A 41 -9.81 5.32 -15.79
C GLY A 41 -8.42 4.72 -15.99
N ALA A 42 -7.53 4.87 -15.00
CA ALA A 42 -6.17 4.33 -15.05
C ALA A 42 -6.17 2.81 -15.22
N GLU A 43 -5.29 2.33 -16.09
CA GLU A 43 -5.13 0.91 -16.42
C GLU A 43 -3.64 0.51 -16.42
N PRO A 44 -3.28 -0.75 -16.12
CA PRO A 44 -4.18 -1.84 -15.70
C PRO A 44 -4.62 -1.72 -14.24
N ALA A 45 -5.73 -2.38 -13.89
CA ALA A 45 -6.33 -2.32 -12.56
C ALA A 45 -5.35 -2.65 -11.42
N LEU A 46 -4.44 -3.59 -11.65
CA LEU A 46 -3.41 -3.96 -10.70
C LEU A 46 -2.49 -2.78 -10.36
N ASN A 47 -2.06 -2.01 -11.37
CA ASN A 47 -1.21 -0.84 -11.16
C ASN A 47 -1.97 0.27 -10.44
N CYS A 48 -3.22 0.52 -10.83
CA CYS A 48 -4.07 1.50 -10.19
C CYS A 48 -4.21 1.20 -8.68
N LEU A 49 -4.54 -0.04 -8.32
CA LEU A 49 -4.64 -0.46 -6.92
C LEU A 49 -3.31 -0.31 -6.19
N SER A 50 -2.23 -0.90 -6.72
CA SER A 50 -0.95 -0.96 -6.02
C SER A 50 -0.31 0.42 -5.86
N ASP A 51 -0.31 1.21 -6.93
CA ASP A 51 0.35 2.50 -6.94
C ASP A 51 -0.43 3.52 -6.09
N MET A 52 -1.78 3.49 -6.15
CA MET A 52 -2.59 4.36 -5.29
C MET A 52 -2.49 3.97 -3.81
N ALA A 53 -2.58 2.68 -3.45
CA ALA A 53 -2.43 2.24 -2.06
C ALA A 53 -1.07 2.66 -1.48
N ALA A 54 0.01 2.45 -2.25
CA ALA A 54 1.35 2.84 -1.84
C ALA A 54 1.51 4.36 -1.72
N LEU A 55 0.89 5.15 -2.61
CA LEU A 55 0.94 6.61 -2.54
C LEU A 55 0.20 7.15 -1.32
N LEU A 56 -1.05 6.70 -1.10
CA LEU A 56 -1.86 7.16 0.02
C LEU A 56 -1.18 6.83 1.36
N TYR A 57 -0.64 5.62 1.50
CA TYR A 57 0.02 5.22 2.73
C TYR A 57 1.30 6.04 3.00
N ARG A 58 2.12 6.30 1.97
CA ARG A 58 3.30 7.15 2.09
C ARG A 58 2.96 8.60 2.38
N ALA A 59 1.89 9.14 1.77
CA ALA A 59 1.40 10.49 2.08
C ALA A 59 1.04 10.60 3.56
N GLN A 60 0.34 9.61 4.10
CA GLN A 60 -0.02 9.54 5.51
C GLN A 60 1.21 9.47 6.44
N LEU A 61 2.22 8.66 6.09
CA LEU A 61 3.50 8.60 6.81
C LEU A 61 4.27 9.93 6.75
N ALA A 62 4.17 10.66 5.64
CA ALA A 62 4.77 11.98 5.46
C ALA A 62 4.00 13.11 6.17
N GLY A 63 2.89 12.80 6.85
CA GLY A 63 2.05 13.78 7.53
C GLY A 63 1.15 14.59 6.60
N ILE A 64 0.97 14.14 5.37
CA ILE A 64 0.00 14.72 4.43
C ILE A 64 -1.37 14.14 4.77
N ASP A 65 -2.37 15.01 4.90
CA ASP A 65 -3.74 14.58 5.15
C ASP A 65 -4.28 13.76 3.97
N VAL A 66 -4.78 12.56 4.28
CA VAL A 66 -5.37 11.64 3.31
C VAL A 66 -6.85 11.48 3.64
N PRO A 67 -7.76 12.11 2.86
CA PRO A 67 -9.19 11.98 3.09
C PRO A 67 -9.63 10.52 3.10
N ARG A 68 -10.48 10.18 4.06
CA ARG A 68 -11.00 8.82 4.24
C ARG A 68 -11.68 8.27 2.99
N GLU A 69 -12.37 9.13 2.26
CA GLU A 69 -13.07 8.79 1.02
C GLU A 69 -12.14 8.23 -0.06
N ARG A 70 -10.84 8.59 -0.05
CA ARG A 70 -9.85 8.01 -0.97
C ARG A 70 -9.59 6.54 -0.65
N TRP A 71 -9.49 6.21 0.63
CA TRP A 71 -9.35 4.83 1.09
C TRP A 71 -10.60 3.99 0.82
N GLU A 72 -11.79 4.55 1.09
CA GLU A 72 -13.07 3.89 0.84
C GLU A 72 -13.25 3.58 -0.65
N ARG A 73 -12.94 4.54 -1.52
CA ARG A 73 -12.97 4.37 -2.98
C ARG A 73 -12.00 3.29 -3.45
N LEU A 74 -10.78 3.30 -2.94
CA LEU A 74 -9.77 2.33 -3.31
C LEU A 74 -10.12 0.93 -2.82
N SER A 75 -10.68 0.82 -1.61
CA SER A 75 -11.20 -0.44 -1.06
C SER A 75 -12.33 -1.00 -1.93
N GLN A 76 -13.28 -0.15 -2.33
CA GLN A 76 -14.37 -0.55 -3.24
C GLN A 76 -13.85 -0.96 -4.63
N TYR A 77 -12.85 -0.25 -5.14
CA TYR A 77 -12.20 -0.59 -6.40
C TYR A 77 -11.51 -1.96 -6.34
N ALA A 78 -10.81 -2.28 -5.26
CA ALA A 78 -10.21 -3.59 -5.06
C ALA A 78 -11.26 -4.71 -5.10
N LEU A 79 -12.40 -4.53 -4.41
CA LEU A 79 -13.50 -5.49 -4.40
C LEU A 79 -14.12 -5.74 -5.79
N THR A 80 -14.15 -4.74 -6.66
CA THR A 80 -14.77 -4.85 -7.98
C THR A 80 -13.81 -5.33 -9.06
N SER A 81 -12.55 -4.93 -8.99
CA SER A 81 -11.56 -5.19 -10.05
C SER A 81 -10.69 -6.42 -9.77
N LEU A 82 -10.49 -6.77 -8.49
CA LEU A 82 -9.65 -7.87 -8.04
C LEU A 82 -10.33 -8.59 -6.85
N PRO A 83 -11.54 -9.17 -7.05
CA PRO A 83 -12.41 -9.60 -5.95
C PRO A 83 -11.92 -10.86 -5.21
N GLU A 84 -11.06 -11.65 -5.85
CA GLU A 84 -10.62 -12.92 -5.30
C GLU A 84 -9.15 -12.88 -4.90
N PRO A 85 -8.82 -13.21 -3.63
CA PRO A 85 -7.43 -13.35 -3.20
C PRO A 85 -6.71 -14.48 -3.93
N GLY A 86 -5.39 -14.34 -4.12
CA GLY A 86 -4.56 -15.36 -4.78
C GLY A 86 -3.41 -14.79 -5.61
N MET A 87 -3.33 -13.46 -5.68
CA MET A 87 -2.20 -12.76 -6.26
C MET A 87 -1.54 -11.91 -5.17
N ALA A 88 -0.52 -12.43 -4.51
CA ALA A 88 0.08 -11.83 -3.33
C ALA A 88 0.35 -10.32 -3.46
N PHE A 89 0.84 -9.88 -4.62
CA PHE A 89 1.10 -8.46 -4.89
C PHE A 89 -0.19 -7.60 -4.85
N ALA A 90 -1.30 -8.08 -5.43
CA ALA A 90 -2.59 -7.41 -5.35
C ALA A 90 -3.16 -7.48 -3.94
N ASP A 91 -3.07 -8.65 -3.31
CA ASP A 91 -3.68 -8.93 -2.01
C ASP A 91 -3.09 -8.03 -0.91
N ILE A 92 -1.76 -7.80 -0.89
CA ILE A 92 -1.15 -6.89 0.09
C ILE A 92 -1.59 -5.44 -0.09
N HIS A 93 -1.75 -4.95 -1.34
CA HIS A 93 -2.19 -3.59 -1.59
C HIS A 93 -3.69 -3.40 -1.32
N ALA A 94 -4.50 -4.42 -1.62
CA ALA A 94 -5.90 -4.45 -1.21
C ALA A 94 -6.05 -4.46 0.32
N SER A 95 -5.18 -5.21 1.02
CA SER A 95 -5.17 -5.23 2.50
C SER A 95 -4.93 -3.84 3.10
N VAL A 96 -3.99 -3.06 2.52
CA VAL A 96 -3.78 -1.66 2.92
C VAL A 96 -5.06 -0.86 2.73
N ALA A 97 -5.66 -0.93 1.53
CA ALA A 97 -6.87 -0.18 1.20
C ALA A 97 -8.03 -0.54 2.13
N HIS A 98 -8.26 -1.84 2.37
CA HIS A 98 -9.34 -2.31 3.24
C HIS A 98 -9.11 -1.92 4.70
N ALA A 99 -7.88 -2.07 5.21
CA ALA A 99 -7.53 -1.70 6.57
C ALA A 99 -7.76 -0.20 6.83
N MET A 100 -7.24 0.66 5.96
CA MET A 100 -7.34 2.11 6.11
C MET A 100 -8.76 2.64 5.86
N ALA A 101 -9.55 1.95 5.03
CA ALA A 101 -10.98 2.24 4.84
C ALA A 101 -11.86 1.77 6.01
N GLY A 102 -11.36 0.89 6.88
CA GLY A 102 -12.14 0.24 7.93
C GLY A 102 -13.05 -0.89 7.41
N ASN A 103 -12.76 -1.44 6.23
CA ASN A 103 -13.47 -2.57 5.65
C ASN A 103 -12.94 -3.90 6.21
N GLY A 104 -13.32 -4.20 7.45
CA GLY A 104 -12.83 -5.38 8.17
C GLY A 104 -13.24 -6.70 7.52
N GLU A 105 -14.42 -6.78 6.91
CA GLU A 105 -14.89 -8.01 6.25
C GLU A 105 -14.01 -8.37 5.04
N ALA A 106 -13.76 -7.40 4.18
CA ALA A 106 -12.90 -7.62 3.01
C ALA A 106 -11.45 -7.94 3.40
N LEU A 107 -10.93 -7.28 4.44
CA LEU A 107 -9.61 -7.57 4.97
C LEU A 107 -9.52 -8.99 5.55
N GLU A 108 -10.52 -9.42 6.31
CA GLU A 108 -10.57 -10.76 6.88
C GLU A 108 -10.64 -11.85 5.79
N LYS A 109 -11.36 -11.58 4.69
CA LYS A 109 -11.36 -12.48 3.53
C LYS A 109 -9.95 -12.67 2.97
N ILE A 110 -9.15 -11.62 2.86
CA ILE A 110 -7.76 -11.74 2.39
C ILE A 110 -6.93 -12.57 3.39
N ILE A 111 -7.06 -12.29 4.70
CA ILE A 111 -6.31 -12.99 5.75
C ILE A 111 -6.60 -14.51 5.71
N THR A 112 -7.86 -14.90 5.49
CA THR A 112 -8.27 -16.30 5.52
C THR A 112 -8.06 -17.04 4.20
N ASP A 113 -8.22 -16.34 3.08
CA ASP A 113 -8.25 -16.96 1.74
C ASP A 113 -6.93 -16.80 0.97
N ALA A 114 -5.92 -16.17 1.56
CA ALA A 114 -4.62 -15.97 0.92
C ALA A 114 -4.02 -17.29 0.44
N ARG A 115 -3.64 -17.33 -0.85
CA ARG A 115 -3.14 -18.53 -1.52
C ARG A 115 -2.15 -18.17 -2.62
N GLY A 116 -1.61 -19.18 -3.28
CA GLY A 116 -0.64 -18.97 -4.36
C GLY A 116 0.81 -18.93 -3.87
N PRO A 117 1.77 -18.67 -4.76
CA PRO A 117 3.21 -18.83 -4.50
C PRO A 117 3.79 -18.05 -3.32
N ALA A 118 3.15 -16.95 -2.91
CA ALA A 118 3.55 -16.15 -1.74
C ALA A 118 2.37 -15.89 -0.80
N GLY A 119 1.34 -16.75 -0.83
CA GLY A 119 0.15 -16.63 0.02
C GLY A 119 0.49 -16.69 1.51
N ASP A 120 1.51 -17.45 1.88
CA ASP A 120 2.05 -17.52 3.25
C ASP A 120 2.56 -16.18 3.79
N MET A 121 2.89 -15.24 2.92
CA MET A 121 3.34 -13.90 3.29
C MET A 121 2.21 -12.87 3.31
N VAL A 122 1.13 -13.13 2.59
CA VAL A 122 -0.03 -12.21 2.51
C VAL A 122 -0.71 -12.09 3.87
N GLN A 123 -0.97 -13.20 4.54
CA GLN A 123 -1.64 -13.22 5.84
C GLN A 123 -0.92 -12.32 6.87
N PRO A 124 0.38 -12.50 7.19
CA PRO A 124 1.03 -11.65 8.18
C PRO A 124 1.12 -10.17 7.76
N VAL A 125 1.19 -9.87 6.46
CA VAL A 125 1.16 -8.48 5.98
C VAL A 125 -0.24 -7.88 6.16
N ALA A 126 -1.30 -8.61 5.84
CA ALA A 126 -2.67 -8.16 6.04
C ALA A 126 -3.00 -7.95 7.53
N GLU A 127 -2.57 -8.88 8.40
CA GLU A 127 -2.68 -8.74 9.85
C GLU A 127 -1.91 -7.51 10.37
N ALA A 128 -0.74 -7.23 9.79
CA ALA A 128 0.02 -6.04 10.15
C ALA A 128 -0.73 -4.75 9.79
N PHE A 129 -1.34 -4.65 8.60
CA PHE A 129 -2.12 -3.48 8.23
C PHE A 129 -3.41 -3.36 9.06
N LYS A 130 -4.02 -4.47 9.48
CA LYS A 130 -5.09 -4.48 10.47
C LYS A 130 -4.64 -3.87 11.80
N ALA A 131 -3.47 -4.28 12.30
CA ALA A 131 -2.87 -3.75 13.51
C ALA A 131 -2.51 -2.26 13.38
N LEU A 132 -1.92 -1.85 12.25
CA LEU A 132 -1.57 -0.45 11.95
C LEU A 132 -2.82 0.45 11.95
N ALA A 133 -3.92 0.01 11.36
CA ALA A 133 -5.18 0.74 11.35
C ALA A 133 -5.82 0.85 12.75
N ALA A 134 -5.55 -0.12 13.63
CA ALA A 134 -5.98 -0.13 15.04
C ALA A 134 -4.98 0.56 15.99
N GLU A 135 -3.89 1.14 15.46
CA GLU A 135 -2.78 1.71 16.25
C GLU A 135 -2.07 0.71 17.18
N ASP A 136 -2.21 -0.59 16.90
CA ASP A 136 -1.43 -1.65 17.56
C ASP A 136 -0.03 -1.75 16.94
N TRP A 137 0.82 -0.80 17.31
CA TRP A 137 2.19 -0.73 16.77
C TRP A 137 3.05 -1.96 17.12
N PRO A 138 2.97 -2.54 18.35
CA PRO A 138 3.68 -3.78 18.67
C PRO A 138 3.25 -4.96 17.81
N GLY A 139 1.94 -5.15 17.61
CA GLY A 139 1.39 -6.20 16.75
C GLY A 139 1.85 -6.07 15.31
N ALA A 140 1.80 -4.85 14.77
CA ALA A 140 2.28 -4.56 13.41
C ALA A 140 3.78 -4.88 13.24
N VAL A 141 4.63 -4.47 14.20
CA VAL A 141 6.08 -4.77 14.17
C VAL A 141 6.32 -6.27 14.21
N ALA A 142 5.61 -7.00 15.07
CA ALA A 142 5.78 -8.46 15.18
C ALA A 142 5.47 -9.16 13.84
N SER A 143 4.34 -8.83 13.23
CA SER A 143 3.91 -9.42 11.95
C SER A 143 4.86 -9.06 10.80
N LEU A 144 5.25 -7.78 10.65
CA LEU A 144 6.10 -7.34 9.54
C LEU A 144 7.55 -7.84 9.66
N THR A 145 8.10 -7.92 10.88
CA THR A 145 9.49 -8.40 11.07
C THR A 145 9.66 -9.82 10.52
N GLY A 146 8.64 -10.67 10.66
CA GLY A 146 8.67 -12.05 10.16
C GLY A 146 8.75 -12.17 8.64
N VAL A 147 8.23 -11.17 7.90
CA VAL A 147 8.20 -11.22 6.43
C VAL A 147 9.38 -10.49 5.76
N MET A 148 10.13 -9.68 6.50
CA MET A 148 11.18 -8.83 5.93
C MET A 148 12.26 -9.60 5.17
N ALA A 149 12.65 -10.80 5.63
CA ALA A 149 13.71 -11.57 5.01
C ALA A 149 13.39 -12.04 3.58
N GLU A 150 12.10 -12.21 3.27
CA GLU A 150 11.62 -12.78 2.01
C GLU A 150 10.57 -11.89 1.30
N HIS A 151 10.41 -10.62 1.71
CA HIS A 151 9.35 -9.76 1.18
C HIS A 151 9.44 -9.53 -0.34
N GLN A 152 10.60 -9.79 -0.97
CA GLN A 152 10.72 -9.79 -2.43
C GLN A 152 9.84 -10.84 -3.12
N ARG A 153 9.42 -11.90 -2.43
CA ARG A 153 8.48 -12.92 -2.97
C ARG A 153 7.10 -12.34 -3.26
N LEU A 154 6.73 -11.24 -2.62
CA LEU A 154 5.47 -10.54 -2.84
C LEU A 154 5.36 -9.93 -4.25
N GLY A 155 6.49 -9.78 -4.95
CA GLY A 155 6.53 -9.23 -6.30
C GLY A 155 6.59 -7.71 -6.34
N GLY A 156 6.43 -7.16 -7.54
CA GLY A 156 6.51 -5.73 -7.79
C GLY A 156 7.93 -5.18 -7.92
N SER A 157 8.03 -3.89 -8.25
CA SER A 157 9.30 -3.15 -8.29
C SER A 157 9.85 -2.92 -6.88
N ARG A 158 11.13 -2.55 -6.76
CA ARG A 158 11.71 -2.18 -5.46
C ARG A 158 10.89 -1.10 -4.77
N ALA A 159 10.54 -0.04 -5.49
CA ALA A 159 9.78 1.07 -4.93
C ALA A 159 8.37 0.68 -4.46
N GLN A 160 7.76 -0.35 -5.04
CA GLN A 160 6.48 -0.88 -4.55
C GLN A 160 6.66 -1.74 -3.30
N ARG A 161 7.70 -2.56 -3.23
CA ARG A 161 8.01 -3.37 -2.03
C ARG A 161 8.42 -2.55 -0.82
N ASP A 162 9.01 -1.38 -1.03
CA ASP A 162 9.35 -0.43 0.04
C ASP A 162 8.12 -0.03 0.89
N LEU A 163 6.90 -0.31 0.45
CA LEU A 163 5.68 -0.16 1.25
C LEU A 163 5.79 -0.92 2.59
N ILE A 164 6.28 -2.16 2.56
CA ILE A 164 6.45 -3.01 3.75
C ILE A 164 7.53 -2.45 4.67
N GLU A 165 8.66 -2.03 4.10
CA GLU A 165 9.76 -1.41 4.84
C GLU A 165 9.28 -0.11 5.51
N HIS A 166 8.55 0.74 4.79
CA HIS A 166 8.01 1.99 5.35
C HIS A 166 6.96 1.73 6.43
N ALA A 167 6.12 0.71 6.27
CA ALA A 167 5.13 0.34 7.27
C ALA A 167 5.80 -0.11 8.58
N LEU A 168 6.82 -0.97 8.48
CA LEU A 168 7.61 -1.42 9.65
C LEU A 168 8.35 -0.25 10.30
N ALA A 169 9.05 0.57 9.51
CA ALA A 169 9.78 1.73 10.03
C ALA A 169 8.83 2.73 10.72
N GLY A 170 7.66 2.99 10.13
CA GLY A 170 6.63 3.85 10.70
C GLY A 170 6.15 3.34 12.06
N ALA A 171 5.85 2.05 12.18
CA ALA A 171 5.44 1.43 13.45
C ALA A 171 6.54 1.51 14.52
N LEU A 172 7.80 1.25 14.12
CA LEU A 172 8.96 1.37 15.03
C LEU A 172 9.13 2.81 15.53
N LEU A 173 8.95 3.81 14.67
CA LEU A 173 9.02 5.22 15.07
C LEU A 173 7.91 5.57 16.08
N ARG A 174 6.69 5.05 15.92
CA ARG A 174 5.59 5.22 16.89
C ARG A 174 5.91 4.61 18.26
N LEU A 175 6.74 3.56 18.30
CA LEU A 175 7.24 2.93 19.52
C LEU A 175 8.48 3.63 20.10
N GLY A 176 8.97 4.72 19.50
CA GLY A 176 10.19 5.41 19.92
C GLY A 176 11.48 4.68 19.56
N LYS A 177 11.44 3.67 18.69
CA LYS A 177 12.55 2.81 18.30
C LYS A 177 13.27 3.33 17.03
N ALA A 178 13.74 4.57 17.07
CA ALA A 178 14.30 5.26 15.90
C ALA A 178 15.51 4.54 15.28
N ASP A 179 16.39 3.97 16.10
CA ASP A 179 17.56 3.22 15.61
C ASP A 179 17.18 1.92 14.90
N GLU A 180 16.12 1.25 15.36
CA GLU A 180 15.59 0.07 14.68
C GLU A 180 14.92 0.47 13.35
N ALA A 181 14.12 1.52 13.34
CA ALA A 181 13.49 2.04 12.12
C ALA A 181 14.53 2.43 11.05
N LYS A 182 15.62 3.08 11.46
CA LYS A 182 16.72 3.44 10.55
C LYS A 182 17.37 2.21 9.90
N ARG A 183 17.53 1.11 10.64
CA ARG A 183 18.11 -0.14 10.10
C ARG A 183 17.21 -0.83 9.07
N VAL A 184 15.91 -0.62 9.13
CA VAL A 184 14.95 -1.17 8.14
C VAL A 184 15.12 -0.49 6.77
N LEU A 185 15.52 0.78 6.75
CA LEU A 185 15.58 1.62 5.54
C LEU A 185 16.97 1.67 4.86
N ILE A 186 17.95 0.93 5.37
CA ILE A 186 19.32 0.84 4.83
C ILE A 186 19.50 -0.45 4.04
#